data_b35a5593428cd138028aa65295f1b00e
#
_entry.id   b35a5593428cd138028aa65295f1b00e
#
_cell.length_a   1.000
_cell.length_b   1.000
_cell.length_c   1.000
_cell.angle_alpha   90.00
_cell.angle_beta   90.00
_cell.angle_gamma   90.00
#
_symmetry.space_group_name_H-M   'P 1'
#
loop_
_entity.id
_entity.type
_entity.pdbx_description
1 polymer ?
#
loop_
_entity_poly.entity_id
_entity_poly.type
_entity_poly.pdbx_seq_one_letter_code
_entity_poly.pdbx_strand_id
1 'polypeptide(L)'
;NALLYDGQCGNVWGNQVMLMCMDSGLPRYLSYVIGQFCLEFLDKLLCVEIVYLLLRWNRRRKHKTAKKSKAIGVWLVCAVLAGIAAQPQTAAAKDDSSTDYDAYIQTVYSNEEGLLSGEANDIAQTKDGKLWIGTYAGLYKYDGSRFKLFQDINSVKNVNCLYVDEEGRLWVGTNDGGVTILINEKVMNVIDETSGLTSNSVKSIVCDTDGNYYIGTTEGLSIVSLSGGVRVTKSLEQIKNVIYMAADEDGNVVVNTDRGQMYWLNNGEIVDAPISVKQEQQFNTVFFSSDKRMFLGTRDNDVLVYDMSGNRPKHEKTIRLNGIEYINSFYETETHEIFVCSDTGIAVLRENLSYKKLNTNNFTSSIDNMLVDYQGNLWFSSSRLGLLEMCKSPFQELFPEIGENEVVNTTQKWNDWLLCGTDDGIVIINENNTRKVENDITKQLQGVRVRCLKT
;
A
#
# COMPACT_ATOMS: atom_id res chain seq x y z
N ASN A 1 -2.25 21.10 4.50
CA ASN A 1 -3.63 20.82 4.03
C ASN A 1 -4.10 21.76 2.91
N ALA A 2 -3.90 23.09 2.98
CA ALA A 2 -4.28 24.04 1.91
C ALA A 2 -3.58 23.78 0.56
N LEU A 3 -2.38 23.21 0.58
CA LEU A 3 -1.61 22.81 -0.60
C LEU A 3 -1.96 21.40 -1.09
N LEU A 4 -2.49 20.54 -0.22
CA LEU A 4 -2.80 19.14 -0.51
C LEU A 4 -4.21 18.93 -1.09
N TYR A 5 -5.15 19.85 -0.81
CA TYR A 5 -6.55 19.74 -1.24
C TYR A 5 -6.96 20.83 -2.23
N ASP A 6 -6.05 21.30 -3.06
CA ASP A 6 -6.29 22.37 -4.04
C ASP A 6 -6.97 23.61 -3.44
N GLY A 7 -6.69 23.87 -2.16
CA GLY A 7 -7.25 24.99 -1.41
C GLY A 7 -8.73 24.86 -1.05
N GLN A 8 -9.26 23.65 -0.93
CA GLN A 8 -10.61 23.39 -0.43
C GLN A 8 -10.58 22.98 1.05
N CYS A 9 -11.63 23.34 1.82
CA CYS A 9 -11.71 23.07 3.26
C CYS A 9 -12.12 21.63 3.63
N GLY A 10 -12.24 20.72 2.67
CA GLY A 10 -12.58 19.31 2.90
C GLY A 10 -14.05 19.04 3.32
N ASN A 11 -14.88 20.06 3.45
CA ASN A 11 -16.31 19.92 3.67
C ASN A 11 -17.11 21.10 3.06
N VAL A 12 -18.42 20.85 2.81
CA VAL A 12 -19.29 21.77 2.07
C VAL A 12 -19.43 23.15 2.77
N TRP A 13 -19.56 23.18 4.09
CA TRP A 13 -19.76 24.42 4.85
C TRP A 13 -18.49 25.27 4.91
N GLY A 14 -17.34 24.66 5.14
CA GLY A 14 -16.05 25.36 5.13
C GLY A 14 -15.73 25.95 3.76
N ASN A 15 -16.05 25.23 2.69
CA ASN A 15 -15.90 25.74 1.33
C ASN A 15 -16.83 26.92 1.04
N GLN A 16 -18.07 26.93 1.54
CA GLN A 16 -18.97 28.08 1.40
C GLN A 16 -18.45 29.32 2.12
N VAL A 17 -17.98 29.18 3.37
CA VAL A 17 -17.35 30.30 4.11
C VAL A 17 -16.10 30.80 3.40
N MET A 18 -15.28 29.90 2.88
CA MET A 18 -14.09 30.25 2.09
C MET A 18 -14.46 31.05 0.84
N LEU A 19 -15.47 30.62 0.09
CA LEU A 19 -15.95 31.32 -1.11
C LEU A 19 -16.49 32.71 -0.76
N MET A 20 -17.29 32.86 0.29
CA MET A 20 -17.76 34.18 0.77
C MET A 20 -16.63 35.13 1.13
N CYS A 21 -15.57 34.61 1.76
CA CYS A 21 -14.38 35.39 2.06
C CYS A 21 -13.61 35.81 0.79
N MET A 22 -13.53 34.93 -0.20
CA MET A 22 -12.90 35.25 -1.50
C MET A 22 -13.70 36.29 -2.27
N ASP A 23 -15.03 36.21 -2.28
CA ASP A 23 -15.92 37.20 -2.92
C ASP A 23 -15.81 38.57 -2.25
N SER A 24 -15.44 38.63 -0.98
CA SER A 24 -15.16 39.90 -0.26
C SER A 24 -13.73 40.44 -0.51
N GLY A 25 -12.94 39.80 -1.39
CA GLY A 25 -11.61 40.26 -1.80
C GLY A 25 -10.44 39.78 -0.95
N LEU A 26 -10.67 38.80 -0.07
CA LEU A 26 -9.60 38.18 0.73
C LEU A 26 -8.77 37.21 -0.11
N PRO A 27 -7.44 37.15 0.09
CA PRO A 27 -6.59 36.15 -0.57
C PRO A 27 -7.05 34.71 -0.27
N ARG A 28 -6.97 33.82 -1.25
CA ARG A 28 -7.43 32.43 -1.16
C ARG A 28 -6.90 31.68 0.06
N TYR A 29 -5.63 31.85 0.40
CA TYR A 29 -5.02 31.24 1.58
C TYR A 29 -5.68 31.70 2.89
N LEU A 30 -5.93 33.00 3.03
CA LEU A 30 -6.55 33.56 4.22
C LEU A 30 -8.03 33.12 4.34
N SER A 31 -8.74 33.09 3.23
CA SER A 31 -10.11 32.59 3.13
C SER A 31 -10.24 31.12 3.55
N TYR A 32 -9.26 30.29 3.16
CA TYR A 32 -9.18 28.89 3.60
C TYR A 32 -8.99 28.78 5.12
N VAL A 33 -8.04 29.53 5.69
CA VAL A 33 -7.80 29.51 7.14
C VAL A 33 -9.03 29.94 7.92
N ILE A 34 -9.74 30.96 7.45
CA ILE A 34 -11.00 31.43 8.08
C ILE A 34 -12.10 30.35 7.99
N GLY A 35 -12.29 29.72 6.82
CA GLY A 35 -13.27 28.66 6.63
C GLY A 35 -13.02 27.47 7.56
N GLN A 36 -11.79 27.02 7.68
CA GLN A 36 -11.39 25.94 8.56
C GLN A 36 -11.54 26.29 10.04
N PHE A 37 -11.10 27.51 10.43
CA PHE A 37 -11.21 27.98 11.81
C PHE A 37 -12.65 28.12 12.28
N CYS A 38 -13.56 28.65 11.45
CA CYS A 38 -14.98 28.80 11.80
C CYS A 38 -15.62 27.47 12.12
N LEU A 39 -15.30 26.41 11.40
CA LEU A 39 -15.86 25.07 11.64
C LEU A 39 -15.35 24.46 12.94
N GLU A 40 -14.04 24.45 13.13
CA GLU A 40 -13.45 23.89 14.35
C GLU A 40 -13.88 24.67 15.60
N PHE A 41 -14.03 25.98 15.48
CA PHE A 41 -14.48 26.83 16.59
C PHE A 41 -15.92 26.56 16.99
N LEU A 42 -16.85 26.44 16.00
CA LEU A 42 -18.25 26.12 16.25
C LEU A 42 -18.43 24.74 16.88
N ASP A 43 -17.71 23.73 16.39
CA ASP A 43 -17.76 22.37 16.94
C ASP A 43 -17.32 22.34 18.41
N LYS A 44 -16.18 22.97 18.72
CA LYS A 44 -15.65 23.06 20.09
C LYS A 44 -16.58 23.88 21.00
N LEU A 45 -17.18 24.95 20.49
CA LEU A 45 -18.12 25.80 21.25
C LEU A 45 -19.37 25.02 21.62
N LEU A 46 -19.94 24.26 20.68
CA LEU A 46 -21.07 23.37 20.92
C LEU A 46 -20.76 22.31 21.98
N CYS A 47 -19.61 21.68 21.89
CA CYS A 47 -19.16 20.70 22.89
C CYS A 47 -19.05 21.32 24.28
N VAL A 48 -18.46 22.52 24.41
CA VAL A 48 -18.32 23.24 25.69
C VAL A 48 -19.67 23.62 26.26
N GLU A 49 -20.61 24.10 25.43
CA GLU A 49 -21.98 24.45 25.89
C GLU A 49 -22.74 23.21 26.39
N ILE A 50 -22.68 22.11 25.68
CA ILE A 50 -23.31 20.85 26.10
C ILE A 50 -22.73 20.40 27.47
N VAL A 51 -21.43 20.43 27.64
CA VAL A 51 -20.75 20.07 28.91
C VAL A 51 -21.17 21.04 30.00
N TYR A 52 -21.21 22.35 29.74
CA TYR A 52 -21.69 23.38 30.72
C TYR A 52 -23.11 23.17 31.13
N LEU A 53 -24.04 22.91 30.20
CA LEU A 53 -25.44 22.64 30.48
C LEU A 53 -25.61 21.37 31.32
N LEU A 54 -24.86 20.32 31.05
CA LEU A 54 -24.84 19.08 31.82
C LEU A 54 -24.32 19.32 33.25
N LEU A 55 -23.24 20.10 33.40
CA LEU A 55 -22.72 20.45 34.72
C LEU A 55 -23.69 21.35 35.50
N ARG A 56 -24.35 22.31 34.83
CA ARG A 56 -25.36 23.18 35.43
C ARG A 56 -26.63 22.41 35.86
N TRP A 57 -27.07 21.44 35.06
CA TRP A 57 -28.14 20.53 35.38
C TRP A 57 -27.84 19.65 36.58
N ASN A 58 -26.63 19.12 36.63
CA ASN A 58 -26.12 18.30 37.74
C ASN A 58 -25.99 19.12 39.05
N ARG A 59 -25.57 20.42 38.98
CA ARG A 59 -25.56 21.32 40.13
C ARG A 59 -26.97 21.61 40.66
N ARG A 60 -27.97 21.80 39.80
CA ARG A 60 -29.37 22.02 40.21
C ARG A 60 -30.02 20.79 40.86
N ARG A 61 -29.56 19.58 40.52
CA ARG A 61 -30.01 18.33 41.16
C ARG A 61 -29.37 18.06 42.53
N LYS A 62 -28.23 18.63 42.82
CA LYS A 62 -27.51 18.42 44.12
C LYS A 62 -28.25 19.04 45.32
N HIS A 63 -29.27 19.92 45.10
CA HIS A 63 -30.02 20.51 46.19
C HIS A 63 -31.25 19.70 46.63
N LYS A 64 -31.52 18.54 46.07
CA LYS A 64 -32.74 17.79 46.40
C LYS A 64 -32.58 16.34 46.88
N THR A 65 -31.42 15.69 46.80
CA THR A 65 -31.25 14.34 47.41
C THR A 65 -29.77 13.93 47.50
N ALA A 66 -29.21 13.93 48.70
CA ALA A 66 -27.80 13.65 48.98
C ALA A 66 -27.51 12.17 49.22
N LYS A 67 -28.04 11.20 48.49
CA LYS A 67 -27.60 9.79 48.65
C LYS A 67 -27.70 8.88 47.43
N LYS A 68 -28.31 9.31 46.30
CA LYS A 68 -28.37 8.46 45.07
C LYS A 68 -27.66 9.01 43.84
N SER A 69 -26.95 10.15 43.94
CA SER A 69 -26.48 10.87 42.75
C SER A 69 -25.03 10.56 42.30
N LYS A 70 -24.24 9.85 43.12
CA LYS A 70 -22.84 9.48 42.68
C LYS A 70 -22.83 8.35 41.64
N ALA A 71 -23.79 7.44 41.69
CA ALA A 71 -23.87 6.34 40.73
C ALA A 71 -24.37 6.80 39.34
N ILE A 72 -25.35 7.73 39.29
CA ILE A 72 -25.96 8.16 38.01
C ILE A 72 -24.99 9.04 37.19
N GLY A 73 -24.16 9.88 37.83
CA GLY A 73 -23.15 10.68 37.14
C GLY A 73 -22.03 9.85 36.52
N VAL A 74 -21.59 8.81 37.24
CA VAL A 74 -20.59 7.85 36.73
C VAL A 74 -21.17 6.98 35.62
N TRP A 75 -22.42 6.54 35.75
CA TRP A 75 -23.11 5.78 34.69
C TRP A 75 -23.35 6.59 33.42
N LEU A 76 -23.61 7.90 33.49
CA LEU A 76 -23.77 8.76 32.33
C LEU A 76 -22.43 9.04 31.65
N VAL A 77 -21.34 9.22 32.39
CA VAL A 77 -20.00 9.36 31.83
C VAL A 77 -19.53 8.02 31.23
N CYS A 78 -19.81 6.91 31.91
CA CYS A 78 -19.54 5.57 31.35
C CYS A 78 -20.42 5.26 30.15
N ALA A 79 -21.67 5.73 30.08
CA ALA A 79 -22.55 5.56 28.92
C ALA A 79 -22.13 6.42 27.72
N VAL A 80 -21.58 7.62 27.96
CA VAL A 80 -21.01 8.47 26.90
C VAL A 80 -19.66 7.90 26.44
N LEU A 81 -18.84 7.41 27.35
CA LEU A 81 -17.58 6.72 26.99
C LEU A 81 -17.83 5.34 26.34
N ALA A 82 -18.87 4.63 26.77
CA ALA A 82 -19.31 3.40 26.11
C ALA A 82 -20.03 3.67 24.79
N GLY A 83 -20.67 4.82 24.62
CA GLY A 83 -21.25 5.27 23.34
C GLY A 83 -20.16 5.72 22.34
N ILE A 84 -19.01 6.18 22.82
CA ILE A 84 -17.83 6.48 21.99
C ILE A 84 -17.05 5.19 21.70
N ALA A 85 -17.08 4.22 22.62
CA ALA A 85 -16.51 2.88 22.42
C ALA A 85 -17.47 1.89 21.73
N ALA A 86 -18.77 2.13 21.76
CA ALA A 86 -19.78 1.56 20.89
C ALA A 86 -19.98 2.49 19.68
N GLN A 87 -18.95 2.70 18.91
CA GLN A 87 -19.21 2.71 17.47
C GLN A 87 -20.01 1.41 17.22
N PRO A 88 -21.14 1.43 16.47
CA PRO A 88 -21.63 0.19 15.97
C PRO A 88 -20.40 -0.43 15.31
N GLN A 89 -19.83 -1.45 15.93
CA GLN A 89 -19.33 -2.52 15.15
C GLN A 89 -20.55 -2.86 14.31
N THR A 90 -20.64 -2.28 13.12
CA THR A 90 -21.26 -2.95 12.02
C THR A 90 -20.72 -4.35 12.24
N ALA A 91 -21.60 -5.27 12.71
CA ALA A 91 -21.29 -6.67 12.60
C ALA A 91 -20.73 -6.72 11.20
N ALA A 92 -19.42 -6.89 11.11
CA ALA A 92 -18.82 -7.22 9.87
C ALA A 92 -19.58 -8.50 9.53
N ALA A 93 -20.61 -8.35 8.73
CA ALA A 93 -20.97 -9.42 7.84
C ALA A 93 -19.59 -9.86 7.42
N LYS A 94 -19.26 -11.11 7.69
CA LYS A 94 -18.11 -11.77 7.14
C LYS A 94 -18.30 -11.59 5.66
N ASP A 95 -17.87 -10.43 5.19
CA ASP A 95 -17.92 -10.06 3.80
C ASP A 95 -16.82 -10.93 3.22
N ASP A 96 -17.25 -11.99 2.59
CA ASP A 96 -16.43 -12.83 1.73
C ASP A 96 -16.13 -12.07 0.42
N SER A 97 -16.15 -10.73 0.50
CA SER A 97 -15.76 -9.81 -0.56
C SER A 97 -14.23 -9.78 -0.62
N SER A 98 -13.67 -10.87 -1.16
CA SER A 98 -12.33 -10.83 -1.72
C SER A 98 -12.26 -9.64 -2.67
N THR A 99 -11.28 -8.75 -2.49
CA THR A 99 -11.04 -7.64 -3.41
C THR A 99 -11.00 -8.18 -4.83
N ASP A 100 -11.89 -7.67 -5.69
CA ASP A 100 -11.92 -8.08 -7.09
C ASP A 100 -10.90 -7.26 -7.86
N TYR A 101 -9.68 -7.76 -7.93
CA TYR A 101 -8.60 -7.12 -8.67
C TYR A 101 -8.80 -7.17 -10.19
N ASP A 102 -9.68 -8.04 -10.69
CA ASP A 102 -10.00 -8.13 -12.12
C ASP A 102 -10.78 -6.87 -12.60
N ALA A 103 -11.40 -6.14 -11.65
CA ALA A 103 -12.07 -4.86 -11.91
C ALA A 103 -11.13 -3.64 -11.91
N TYR A 104 -9.83 -3.82 -11.66
CA TYR A 104 -8.86 -2.73 -11.67
C TYR A 104 -8.49 -2.36 -13.10
N ILE A 105 -8.35 -1.05 -13.35
CA ILE A 105 -7.79 -0.52 -14.60
C ILE A 105 -6.29 -0.75 -14.57
N GLN A 106 -5.78 -1.38 -15.62
CA GLN A 106 -4.35 -1.71 -15.75
C GLN A 106 -3.70 -0.79 -16.78
N THR A 107 -2.61 -0.13 -16.40
CA THR A 107 -1.78 0.70 -17.27
C THR A 107 -0.35 0.22 -17.19
N VAL A 108 0.24 -0.11 -18.34
CA VAL A 108 1.66 -0.50 -18.42
C VAL A 108 2.46 0.71 -18.88
N TYR A 109 3.54 1.01 -18.18
CA TYR A 109 4.49 2.06 -18.52
C TYR A 109 5.82 1.44 -18.97
N SER A 110 6.18 1.71 -20.20
CA SER A 110 7.38 1.24 -20.87
C SER A 110 8.13 2.41 -21.54
N ASN A 111 8.93 2.12 -22.53
CA ASN A 111 9.66 3.13 -23.29
C ASN A 111 8.76 4.19 -23.94
N GLU A 112 7.58 3.78 -24.41
CA GLU A 112 6.64 4.66 -25.11
C GLU A 112 6.00 5.66 -24.16
N GLU A 113 5.85 5.30 -22.88
CA GLU A 113 5.24 6.12 -21.85
C GLU A 113 6.26 6.94 -21.05
N GLY A 114 7.54 6.93 -21.48
CA GLY A 114 8.60 7.80 -20.96
C GLY A 114 9.55 7.14 -19.95
N LEU A 115 9.42 5.85 -19.68
CA LEU A 115 10.41 5.06 -18.96
C LEU A 115 11.48 4.58 -19.97
N LEU A 116 12.45 5.43 -20.28
CA LEU A 116 13.39 5.25 -21.41
C LEU A 116 14.13 3.90 -21.46
N SER A 117 14.30 3.21 -20.35
CA SER A 117 14.94 1.89 -20.31
C SER A 117 13.96 0.74 -20.60
N GLY A 118 12.63 0.97 -20.46
CA GLY A 118 11.63 -0.09 -20.56
C GLY A 118 11.71 -1.17 -19.47
N GLU A 119 12.51 -0.93 -18.45
CA GLU A 119 12.82 -1.84 -17.35
C GLU A 119 12.64 -1.12 -16.02
N ALA A 120 12.16 -1.80 -15.00
CA ALA A 120 12.06 -1.31 -13.64
C ALA A 120 12.48 -2.41 -12.67
N ASN A 121 13.65 -2.25 -12.07
CA ASN A 121 14.20 -3.26 -11.15
C ASN A 121 13.56 -3.15 -9.75
N ASP A 122 13.22 -1.93 -9.34
CA ASP A 122 12.62 -1.68 -8.04
C ASP A 122 11.79 -0.41 -8.05
N ILE A 123 10.86 -0.29 -7.08
CA ILE A 123 9.99 0.86 -6.92
C ILE A 123 9.83 1.22 -5.45
N ALA A 124 9.86 2.52 -5.12
CA ALA A 124 9.65 3.02 -3.77
C ALA A 124 8.87 4.34 -3.79
N GLN A 125 8.18 4.66 -2.69
CA GLN A 125 7.50 5.94 -2.53
C GLN A 125 8.04 6.69 -1.32
N THR A 126 8.47 7.95 -1.54
CA THR A 126 8.90 8.84 -0.45
C THR A 126 7.71 9.57 0.18
N LYS A 127 7.89 10.09 1.41
CA LYS A 127 6.83 10.75 2.20
C LYS A 127 6.19 11.96 1.53
N ASP A 128 6.84 12.54 0.52
CA ASP A 128 6.31 13.63 -0.30
C ASP A 128 5.42 13.14 -1.46
N GLY A 129 5.12 11.83 -1.49
CA GLY A 129 4.21 11.19 -2.45
C GLY A 129 4.82 10.84 -3.80
N LYS A 130 6.10 11.16 -4.04
CA LYS A 130 6.76 10.82 -5.30
C LYS A 130 7.13 9.36 -5.36
N LEU A 131 6.89 8.75 -6.51
CA LEU A 131 7.38 7.41 -6.80
C LEU A 131 8.79 7.50 -7.40
N TRP A 132 9.66 6.61 -6.95
CA TRP A 132 11.02 6.44 -7.41
C TRP A 132 11.16 5.05 -8.04
N ILE A 133 11.75 5.02 -9.21
CA ILE A 133 11.90 3.80 -10.00
C ILE A 133 13.38 3.58 -10.28
N GLY A 134 13.90 2.47 -9.79
CA GLY A 134 15.25 2.01 -10.06
C GLY A 134 15.31 1.27 -11.38
N THR A 135 16.21 1.68 -12.28
CA THR A 135 16.42 1.05 -13.58
C THR A 135 17.91 0.89 -13.88
N TYR A 136 18.27 0.11 -14.90
CA TYR A 136 19.66 0.06 -15.38
C TYR A 136 20.13 1.38 -15.96
N ALA A 137 19.23 2.18 -16.55
CA ALA A 137 19.57 3.51 -17.05
C ALA A 137 19.78 4.53 -15.92
N GLY A 138 19.29 4.27 -14.74
CA GLY A 138 19.40 5.13 -13.56
C GLY A 138 18.13 5.19 -12.73
N LEU A 139 18.06 6.22 -11.90
CA LEU A 139 16.93 6.50 -11.02
C LEU A 139 15.93 7.43 -11.70
N TYR A 140 14.68 7.01 -11.82
CA TYR A 140 13.58 7.83 -12.30
C TYR A 140 12.69 8.29 -11.15
N LYS A 141 12.06 9.44 -11.36
CA LYS A 141 11.02 9.99 -10.51
C LYS A 141 9.73 10.13 -11.30
N TYR A 142 8.62 9.69 -10.72
CA TYR A 142 7.26 9.90 -11.23
C TYR A 142 6.50 10.86 -10.33
N ASP A 143 5.91 11.90 -10.91
CA ASP A 143 5.21 12.97 -10.21
C ASP A 143 3.68 12.89 -10.32
N GLY A 144 3.16 11.73 -10.75
CA GLY A 144 1.74 11.52 -11.03
C GLY A 144 1.34 11.81 -12.49
N SER A 145 2.26 12.35 -13.31
CA SER A 145 1.98 12.67 -14.71
C SER A 145 3.06 12.22 -15.69
N ARG A 146 4.32 12.22 -15.28
CA ARG A 146 5.44 11.87 -16.16
C ARG A 146 6.64 11.34 -15.39
N PHE A 147 7.41 10.49 -16.08
CA PHE A 147 8.70 10.01 -15.60
C PHE A 147 9.80 11.01 -15.95
N LYS A 148 10.67 11.29 -14.99
CA LYS A 148 11.86 12.14 -15.17
C LYS A 148 13.08 11.40 -14.65
N LEU A 149 14.09 11.24 -15.50
CA LEU A 149 15.38 10.71 -15.09
C LEU A 149 16.04 11.70 -14.11
N PHE A 150 16.48 11.20 -12.97
CA PHE A 150 17.22 11.96 -11.97
C PHE A 150 18.69 12.05 -12.43
N GLN A 151 19.04 13.16 -13.07
CA GLN A 151 20.28 13.31 -13.82
C GLN A 151 21.48 13.84 -13.02
N ASP A 152 21.24 14.37 -11.82
CA ASP A 152 22.25 15.18 -11.14
C ASP A 152 23.44 14.41 -10.55
N ILE A 153 23.48 13.05 -10.63
CA ILE A 153 24.49 12.27 -9.91
C ILE A 153 24.86 11.01 -10.69
N ASN A 154 26.15 10.86 -10.97
CA ASN A 154 26.70 9.66 -11.60
C ASN A 154 26.58 8.39 -10.74
N SER A 155 26.41 8.53 -9.43
CA SER A 155 26.32 7.40 -8.49
C SER A 155 24.95 6.70 -8.43
N VAL A 156 23.94 7.19 -9.17
CA VAL A 156 22.60 6.57 -9.20
C VAL A 156 22.27 5.93 -10.55
N LYS A 157 23.26 5.43 -11.26
CA LYS A 157 23.09 4.62 -12.45
C LYS A 157 23.05 3.13 -12.07
N ASN A 158 22.46 2.32 -12.93
CA ASN A 158 22.42 0.86 -12.75
C ASN A 158 21.83 0.46 -11.38
N VAL A 159 20.63 1.01 -11.10
CA VAL A 159 19.97 0.82 -9.80
C VAL A 159 19.41 -0.58 -9.69
N ASN A 160 19.74 -1.26 -8.58
CA ASN A 160 19.23 -2.60 -8.26
C ASN A 160 18.09 -2.57 -7.25
N CYS A 161 18.25 -1.79 -6.18
CA CYS A 161 17.27 -1.76 -5.07
C CYS A 161 17.08 -0.36 -4.53
N LEU A 162 15.90 -0.13 -3.99
CA LEU A 162 15.48 1.10 -3.34
C LEU A 162 14.97 0.76 -1.93
N TYR A 163 15.29 1.60 -0.97
CA TYR A 163 14.77 1.48 0.39
C TYR A 163 14.42 2.87 0.91
N VAL A 164 13.23 3.05 1.48
CA VAL A 164 12.82 4.30 2.13
C VAL A 164 12.72 4.06 3.62
N ASP A 165 13.50 4.81 4.38
CA ASP A 165 13.51 4.68 5.82
C ASP A 165 12.42 5.52 6.53
N GLU A 166 12.30 5.33 7.85
CA GLU A 166 11.28 6.00 8.66
C GLU A 166 11.41 7.53 8.66
N GLU A 167 12.61 8.09 8.44
CA GLU A 167 12.83 9.53 8.29
C GLU A 167 12.52 10.04 6.89
N GLY A 168 12.20 9.15 5.95
CA GLY A 168 11.87 9.45 4.56
C GLY A 168 13.09 9.69 3.68
N ARG A 169 14.27 9.17 4.08
CA ARG A 169 15.46 9.13 3.22
C ARG A 169 15.32 7.99 2.23
N LEU A 170 15.62 8.26 0.98
CA LEU A 170 15.69 7.25 -0.08
C LEU A 170 17.12 6.73 -0.18
N TRP A 171 17.29 5.45 0.03
CA TRP A 171 18.53 4.71 -0.15
C TRP A 171 18.50 4.04 -1.52
N VAL A 172 19.48 4.33 -2.34
CA VAL A 172 19.58 3.85 -3.71
C VAL A 172 20.80 2.93 -3.82
N GLY A 173 20.56 1.63 -3.90
CA GLY A 173 21.60 0.62 -4.10
C GLY A 173 21.82 0.36 -5.59
N THR A 174 23.08 0.40 -6.01
CA THR A 174 23.47 0.26 -7.42
C THR A 174 24.43 -0.92 -7.65
N ASN A 175 24.67 -1.31 -8.91
CA ASN A 175 25.60 -2.38 -9.24
C ASN A 175 27.08 -1.97 -9.14
N ASP A 176 27.40 -0.68 -9.23
CA ASP A 176 28.75 -0.19 -9.43
C ASP A 176 29.10 1.10 -8.67
N GLY A 177 28.11 1.78 -8.10
CA GLY A 177 28.27 3.03 -7.35
C GLY A 177 28.06 2.91 -5.84
N GLY A 178 27.84 1.72 -5.29
CA GLY A 178 27.49 1.55 -3.89
C GLY A 178 26.08 2.02 -3.57
N VAL A 179 25.92 2.74 -2.45
CA VAL A 179 24.66 3.27 -1.97
C VAL A 179 24.68 4.80 -1.95
N THR A 180 23.71 5.41 -2.59
CA THR A 180 23.45 6.86 -2.48
C THR A 180 22.23 7.10 -1.60
N ILE A 181 22.38 7.96 -0.58
CA ILE A 181 21.30 8.36 0.32
C ILE A 181 20.79 9.74 -0.10
N LEU A 182 19.50 9.81 -0.41
CA LEU A 182 18.81 11.04 -0.80
C LEU A 182 17.82 11.48 0.28
N ILE A 183 17.74 12.79 0.48
CA ILE A 183 16.68 13.41 1.26
C ILE A 183 16.18 14.67 0.53
N ASN A 184 14.87 14.78 0.33
CA ASN A 184 14.28 15.90 -0.41
C ASN A 184 14.97 16.12 -1.77
N GLU A 185 15.21 15.05 -2.51
CA GLU A 185 15.88 15.04 -3.83
C GLU A 185 17.35 15.53 -3.81
N LYS A 186 17.98 15.63 -2.66
CA LYS A 186 19.38 16.00 -2.54
C LYS A 186 20.20 14.86 -1.98
N VAL A 187 21.43 14.69 -2.50
CA VAL A 187 22.37 13.71 -1.95
C VAL A 187 22.76 14.14 -0.54
N MET A 188 22.48 13.25 0.40
CA MET A 188 22.96 13.37 1.77
C MET A 188 24.34 12.74 1.91
N ASN A 189 24.51 11.53 1.36
CA ASN A 189 25.78 10.79 1.40
C ASN A 189 25.88 9.75 0.27
N VAL A 190 27.11 9.32 0.00
CA VAL A 190 27.43 8.16 -0.85
C VAL A 190 28.31 7.22 -0.04
N ILE A 191 27.97 5.94 0.00
CA ILE A 191 28.70 4.90 0.70
C ILE A 191 29.17 3.90 -0.36
N ASP A 192 30.45 3.77 -0.52
CA ASP A 192 31.12 2.91 -1.49
C ASP A 192 32.24 2.09 -0.83
N GLU A 193 33.01 1.34 -1.62
CA GLU A 193 34.15 0.58 -1.13
C GLU A 193 35.19 1.47 -0.43
N THR A 194 35.35 2.74 -0.87
CA THR A 194 36.28 3.68 -0.22
C THR A 194 35.81 4.11 1.16
N SER A 195 34.51 4.03 1.40
CA SER A 195 33.85 4.29 2.68
C SER A 195 33.79 3.04 3.57
N GLY A 196 34.29 1.88 3.10
CA GLY A 196 34.32 0.61 3.82
C GLY A 196 33.22 -0.37 3.48
N LEU A 197 32.43 -0.12 2.42
CA LEU A 197 31.46 -1.08 1.92
C LEU A 197 32.20 -2.32 1.35
N THR A 198 31.64 -3.50 1.55
CA THR A 198 32.26 -4.77 1.08
C THR A 198 32.33 -4.89 -0.44
N SER A 199 31.40 -4.27 -1.16
CA SER A 199 31.40 -4.12 -2.62
C SER A 199 30.47 -3.01 -3.04
N ASN A 200 30.76 -2.36 -4.17
CA ASN A 200 29.86 -1.37 -4.81
C ASN A 200 28.64 -2.02 -5.47
N SER A 201 28.59 -3.35 -5.61
CA SER A 201 27.44 -4.06 -6.17
C SER A 201 26.44 -4.42 -5.08
N VAL A 202 25.52 -3.50 -4.83
CA VAL A 202 24.48 -3.62 -3.80
C VAL A 202 23.26 -4.35 -4.35
N LYS A 203 22.70 -5.27 -3.58
CA LYS A 203 21.56 -6.10 -3.97
C LYS A 203 20.31 -5.90 -3.11
N SER A 204 20.49 -5.63 -1.83
CA SER A 204 19.38 -5.45 -0.89
C SER A 204 19.80 -4.52 0.24
N ILE A 205 18.85 -3.75 0.76
CA ILE A 205 19.02 -2.84 1.90
C ILE A 205 17.84 -3.03 2.83
N VAL A 206 18.11 -3.24 4.13
CA VAL A 206 17.09 -3.29 5.17
C VAL A 206 17.60 -2.58 6.43
N CYS A 207 16.70 -2.15 7.29
CA CYS A 207 17.01 -1.56 8.59
C CYS A 207 16.46 -2.44 9.71
N ASP A 208 17.23 -2.66 10.78
CA ASP A 208 16.73 -3.30 11.99
C ASP A 208 16.00 -2.30 12.90
N THR A 209 15.43 -2.78 13.98
CA THR A 209 14.71 -1.96 14.98
C THR A 209 15.62 -1.02 15.78
N ASP A 210 16.93 -1.26 15.77
CA ASP A 210 17.94 -0.42 16.44
C ASP A 210 18.48 0.70 15.54
N GLY A 211 18.01 0.78 14.28
CA GLY A 211 18.42 1.78 13.30
C GLY A 211 19.75 1.49 12.64
N ASN A 212 20.19 0.23 12.61
CA ASN A 212 21.32 -0.21 11.81
C ASN A 212 20.85 -0.63 10.43
N TYR A 213 21.52 -0.13 9.40
CA TYR A 213 21.22 -0.46 8.00
C TYR A 213 22.12 -1.57 7.53
N TYR A 214 21.54 -2.65 7.07
CA TYR A 214 22.23 -3.81 6.51
C TYR A 214 22.26 -3.66 4.98
N ILE A 215 23.46 -3.64 4.41
CA ILE A 215 23.67 -3.49 2.97
C ILE A 215 24.28 -4.79 2.45
N GLY A 216 23.46 -5.56 1.75
CA GLY A 216 23.85 -6.82 1.13
C GLY A 216 24.48 -6.58 -0.24
N THR A 217 25.70 -7.10 -0.42
CA THR A 217 26.44 -6.95 -1.65
C THR A 217 26.87 -8.31 -2.23
N THR A 218 27.54 -8.30 -3.38
CA THR A 218 28.11 -9.51 -3.97
C THR A 218 29.28 -10.08 -3.16
N GLU A 219 30.08 -9.25 -2.48
CA GLU A 219 31.30 -9.70 -1.78
C GLU A 219 31.14 -9.73 -0.25
N GLY A 220 30.01 -9.31 0.29
CA GLY A 220 29.76 -9.35 1.72
C GLY A 220 28.51 -8.61 2.15
N LEU A 221 28.29 -8.58 3.45
CA LEU A 221 27.26 -7.79 4.11
C LEU A 221 27.93 -6.68 4.92
N SER A 222 27.52 -5.44 4.72
CA SER A 222 27.99 -4.29 5.50
C SER A 222 26.88 -3.74 6.39
N ILE A 223 27.23 -3.35 7.61
CA ILE A 223 26.31 -2.73 8.55
C ILE A 223 26.68 -1.26 8.69
N VAL A 224 25.72 -0.37 8.46
CA VAL A 224 25.90 1.08 8.47
C VAL A 224 25.07 1.69 9.58
N SER A 225 25.68 2.60 10.32
CA SER A 225 24.98 3.43 11.31
C SER A 225 25.00 4.90 10.87
N LEU A 226 23.90 5.59 11.14
CA LEU A 226 23.77 7.04 10.94
C LEU A 226 24.04 7.82 12.24
N SER A 227 24.18 7.14 13.35
CA SER A 227 24.46 7.78 14.65
C SER A 227 25.85 8.42 14.68
N GLY A 228 25.90 9.74 14.81
CA GLY A 228 27.15 10.49 14.80
C GLY A 228 27.80 10.65 13.41
N GLY A 229 27.01 10.43 12.35
CA GLY A 229 27.42 10.50 10.95
C GLY A 229 27.35 9.15 10.27
N VAL A 230 27.25 9.17 8.94
CA VAL A 230 27.17 7.96 8.10
C VAL A 230 28.50 7.20 8.13
N ARG A 231 28.49 5.95 8.61
CA ARG A 231 29.70 5.12 8.68
C ARG A 231 29.36 3.63 8.61
N VAL A 232 30.22 2.86 7.96
CA VAL A 232 30.22 1.41 8.05
C VAL A 232 30.78 1.01 9.42
N THR A 233 29.99 0.31 10.23
CA THR A 233 30.35 -0.11 11.59
C THR A 233 30.88 -1.51 11.63
N LYS A 234 30.45 -2.36 10.71
CA LYS A 234 30.86 -3.78 10.63
C LYS A 234 30.73 -4.30 9.19
N SER A 235 31.61 -5.24 8.84
CA SER A 235 31.57 -5.96 7.58
C SER A 235 31.65 -7.45 7.84
N LEU A 236 30.80 -8.23 7.17
CA LEU A 236 30.68 -9.68 7.25
C LEU A 236 30.99 -10.27 5.87
N GLU A 237 32.28 -10.43 5.56
CA GLU A 237 32.76 -10.90 4.25
C GLU A 237 32.46 -12.38 3.95
N GLN A 238 32.05 -13.14 5.00
CA GLN A 238 31.65 -14.54 4.82
C GLN A 238 30.22 -14.67 4.23
N ILE A 239 29.38 -13.62 4.27
CA ILE A 239 28.04 -13.61 3.68
C ILE A 239 28.12 -13.01 2.29
N LYS A 240 28.47 -13.83 1.30
CA LYS A 240 28.66 -13.39 -0.10
C LYS A 240 27.42 -13.63 -0.95
N ASN A 241 27.34 -12.89 -2.06
CA ASN A 241 26.28 -13.02 -3.06
C ASN A 241 24.90 -12.91 -2.43
N VAL A 242 24.70 -11.87 -1.63
CA VAL A 242 23.38 -11.56 -1.07
C VAL A 242 22.41 -11.28 -2.22
N ILE A 243 21.20 -11.86 -2.15
CA ILE A 243 20.14 -11.61 -3.12
C ILE A 243 18.97 -10.86 -2.49
N TYR A 244 18.62 -11.22 -1.27
CA TYR A 244 17.48 -10.61 -0.58
C TYR A 244 17.68 -10.63 0.94
N MET A 245 17.11 -9.64 1.61
CA MET A 245 17.11 -9.54 3.07
C MET A 245 15.76 -9.07 3.56
N ALA A 246 15.39 -9.49 4.76
CA ALA A 246 14.26 -8.94 5.50
C ALA A 246 14.61 -8.81 6.99
N ALA A 247 14.06 -7.78 7.63
CA ALA A 247 14.12 -7.59 9.07
C ALA A 247 12.76 -7.88 9.71
N ASP A 248 12.75 -8.47 10.90
CA ASP A 248 11.54 -8.67 11.69
C ASP A 248 11.37 -7.58 12.77
N GLU A 249 10.23 -7.60 13.46
CA GLU A 249 9.93 -6.65 14.54
C GLU A 249 10.81 -6.83 15.80
N ASP A 250 11.46 -7.97 15.96
CA ASP A 250 12.35 -8.29 17.08
C ASP A 250 13.82 -7.90 16.80
N GLY A 251 14.10 -7.25 15.67
CA GLY A 251 15.43 -6.79 15.26
C GLY A 251 16.31 -7.89 14.66
N ASN A 252 15.74 -9.05 14.30
CA ASN A 252 16.47 -10.06 13.55
C ASN A 252 16.49 -9.68 12.06
N VAL A 253 17.61 -9.98 11.40
CA VAL A 253 17.74 -9.81 9.97
C VAL A 253 18.04 -11.17 9.33
N VAL A 254 17.24 -11.57 8.36
CA VAL A 254 17.45 -12.77 7.57
C VAL A 254 18.05 -12.40 6.23
N VAL A 255 19.12 -13.08 5.85
CA VAL A 255 19.87 -12.85 4.64
C VAL A 255 19.88 -14.10 3.77
N ASN A 256 19.38 -14.00 2.56
CA ASN A 256 19.44 -15.07 1.56
C ASN A 256 20.54 -14.80 0.54
N THR A 257 21.24 -15.85 0.12
CA THR A 257 22.31 -15.78 -0.87
C THR A 257 21.94 -16.55 -2.15
N ASP A 258 22.61 -16.24 -3.23
CA ASP A 258 22.41 -16.91 -4.54
C ASP A 258 22.68 -18.42 -4.51
N ARG A 259 23.49 -18.89 -3.53
CA ARG A 259 23.80 -20.30 -3.30
C ARG A 259 22.76 -21.02 -2.43
N GLY A 260 21.66 -20.32 -2.08
CA GLY A 260 20.60 -20.87 -1.22
C GLY A 260 20.98 -20.97 0.26
N GLN A 261 22.05 -20.27 0.68
CA GLN A 261 22.39 -20.16 2.10
C GLN A 261 21.52 -19.09 2.74
N MET A 262 21.02 -19.37 3.94
CA MET A 262 20.25 -18.47 4.76
C MET A 262 21.03 -18.18 6.06
N TYR A 263 21.28 -16.91 6.32
CA TYR A 263 21.90 -16.45 7.57
C TYR A 263 20.87 -15.70 8.41
N TRP A 264 20.95 -15.92 9.71
CA TRP A 264 20.20 -15.17 10.71
C TRP A 264 21.16 -14.27 11.47
N LEU A 265 20.80 -13.01 11.59
CA LEU A 265 21.56 -12.03 12.34
C LEU A 265 20.69 -11.41 13.43
N ASN A 266 21.29 -11.14 14.57
CA ASN A 266 20.70 -10.32 15.63
C ASN A 266 21.78 -9.36 16.12
N ASN A 267 21.46 -8.06 16.19
CA ASN A 267 22.42 -7.01 16.52
C ASN A 267 23.73 -7.07 15.70
N GLY A 268 23.63 -7.42 14.45
CA GLY A 268 24.77 -7.53 13.55
C GLY A 268 25.69 -8.74 13.76
N GLU A 269 25.31 -9.68 14.64
CA GLU A 269 26.02 -10.96 14.83
C GLU A 269 25.26 -12.10 14.16
N ILE A 270 25.98 -13.02 13.53
CA ILE A 270 25.38 -14.24 12.97
C ILE A 270 24.96 -15.13 14.13
N VAL A 271 23.71 -15.54 14.16
CA VAL A 271 23.13 -16.45 15.15
C VAL A 271 22.65 -17.74 14.50
N ASP A 272 22.42 -18.78 15.29
CA ASP A 272 21.87 -20.03 14.80
C ASP A 272 20.44 -19.79 14.26
N ALA A 273 20.17 -20.30 13.06
CA ALA A 273 18.83 -20.21 12.46
C ALA A 273 17.83 -20.96 13.34
N PRO A 274 16.73 -20.30 13.75
CA PRO A 274 15.70 -20.93 14.59
C PRO A 274 14.85 -21.96 13.84
N ILE A 275 15.01 -22.03 12.51
CA ILE A 275 14.32 -22.99 11.63
C ILE A 275 15.31 -23.96 10.99
N SER A 276 14.83 -25.16 10.70
CA SER A 276 15.55 -26.13 9.90
C SER A 276 14.92 -26.21 8.52
N VAL A 277 15.63 -25.74 7.50
CA VAL A 277 15.23 -25.87 6.10
C VAL A 277 15.98 -27.02 5.44
N LYS A 278 15.34 -27.72 4.51
CA LYS A 278 16.00 -28.80 3.76
C LYS A 278 17.01 -28.18 2.80
N GLN A 279 18.21 -28.74 2.76
CA GLN A 279 19.32 -28.25 1.89
C GLN A 279 18.98 -28.24 0.39
N GLU A 280 17.99 -29.00 -0.03
CA GLU A 280 17.55 -29.09 -1.44
C GLU A 280 16.62 -27.92 -1.84
N GLN A 281 16.07 -27.17 -0.87
CA GLN A 281 15.19 -26.03 -1.14
C GLN A 281 16.01 -24.76 -1.28
N GLN A 282 15.97 -24.16 -2.46
CA GLN A 282 16.60 -22.87 -2.72
C GLN A 282 15.61 -21.77 -2.51
N PHE A 283 15.83 -20.95 -1.49
CA PHE A 283 15.00 -19.78 -1.20
C PHE A 283 15.57 -18.56 -1.93
N ASN A 284 14.66 -17.81 -2.53
CA ASN A 284 14.99 -16.59 -3.25
C ASN A 284 14.68 -15.35 -2.42
N THR A 285 13.60 -15.40 -1.64
CA THR A 285 13.12 -14.27 -0.85
C THR A 285 12.56 -14.71 0.50
N VAL A 286 12.52 -13.77 1.44
CA VAL A 286 11.96 -13.92 2.78
C VAL A 286 11.12 -12.69 3.11
N PHE A 287 10.03 -12.89 3.84
CA PHE A 287 9.15 -11.79 4.24
C PHE A 287 8.55 -12.09 5.63
N PHE A 288 8.45 -11.08 6.46
CA PHE A 288 7.77 -11.13 7.75
C PHE A 288 6.49 -10.32 7.67
N SER A 289 5.36 -10.95 7.95
CA SER A 289 4.05 -10.29 7.95
C SER A 289 3.70 -9.72 9.32
N SER A 290 2.79 -8.76 9.33
CA SER A 290 2.32 -8.08 10.55
C SER A 290 1.62 -9.02 11.54
N ASP A 291 1.11 -10.16 11.10
CA ASP A 291 0.49 -11.20 11.92
C ASP A 291 1.49 -12.24 12.48
N LYS A 292 2.80 -11.89 12.44
CA LYS A 292 3.90 -12.73 12.94
C LYS A 292 4.08 -14.05 12.20
N ARG A 293 3.91 -14.03 10.90
CA ARG A 293 4.27 -15.12 10.01
C ARG A 293 5.53 -14.77 9.23
N MET A 294 6.33 -15.78 8.94
CA MET A 294 7.43 -15.68 8.00
C MET A 294 7.10 -16.47 6.75
N PHE A 295 7.27 -15.83 5.60
CA PHE A 295 7.07 -16.42 4.28
C PHE A 295 8.42 -16.59 3.59
N LEU A 296 8.70 -17.78 3.10
CA LEU A 296 9.90 -18.11 2.34
C LEU A 296 9.49 -18.46 0.91
N GLY A 297 9.88 -17.64 -0.05
CA GLY A 297 9.66 -17.87 -1.47
C GLY A 297 10.78 -18.69 -2.08
N THR A 298 10.44 -19.74 -2.81
CA THR A 298 11.41 -20.62 -3.46
C THR A 298 11.68 -20.20 -4.90
N ARG A 299 12.74 -20.75 -5.49
CA ARG A 299 13.01 -20.65 -6.93
C ARG A 299 12.07 -21.51 -7.77
N ASP A 300 11.35 -22.40 -7.14
CA ASP A 300 10.23 -23.13 -7.74
C ASP A 300 8.91 -22.37 -7.53
N ASN A 301 7.84 -23.05 -7.24
CA ASN A 301 6.51 -22.51 -7.05
C ASN A 301 5.96 -22.71 -5.61
N ASP A 302 6.80 -23.01 -4.65
CA ASP A 302 6.41 -23.25 -3.27
C ASP A 302 6.68 -22.01 -2.39
N VAL A 303 5.72 -21.66 -1.55
CA VAL A 303 5.86 -20.72 -0.44
C VAL A 303 5.76 -21.49 0.86
N LEU A 304 6.80 -21.43 1.69
CA LEU A 304 6.79 -22.00 3.03
C LEU A 304 6.38 -20.92 4.02
N VAL A 305 5.39 -21.26 4.87
CA VAL A 305 4.86 -20.36 5.90
C VAL A 305 5.22 -20.91 7.26
N TYR A 306 5.80 -20.03 8.11
CA TYR A 306 6.16 -20.34 9.49
C TYR A 306 5.43 -19.37 10.41
N ASP A 307 4.83 -19.91 11.49
CA ASP A 307 4.33 -19.12 12.62
C ASP A 307 5.50 -18.72 13.52
N MET A 308 5.70 -17.41 13.70
CA MET A 308 6.77 -16.80 14.50
C MET A 308 6.28 -16.32 15.88
N SER A 309 5.01 -16.52 16.24
CA SER A 309 4.42 -16.02 17.49
C SER A 309 4.96 -16.72 18.76
N GLY A 310 5.56 -17.89 18.61
CA GLY A 310 6.10 -18.69 19.70
C GLY A 310 7.61 -18.49 19.91
N ASN A 311 8.17 -19.05 20.98
CA ASN A 311 9.62 -19.05 21.26
C ASN A 311 10.47 -19.74 20.20
N ARG A 312 9.86 -20.53 19.33
CA ARG A 312 10.50 -21.19 18.17
C ARG A 312 9.54 -21.15 17.00
N PRO A 313 10.03 -20.76 15.83
CA PRO A 313 9.24 -20.80 14.59
C PRO A 313 8.71 -22.20 14.32
N LYS A 314 7.43 -22.29 13.96
CA LYS A 314 6.77 -23.53 13.63
C LYS A 314 6.30 -23.50 12.18
N HIS A 315 6.70 -24.51 11.38
CA HIS A 315 6.17 -24.66 10.04
C HIS A 315 4.64 -24.84 10.10
N GLU A 316 3.92 -23.90 9.48
CA GLU A 316 2.45 -23.88 9.42
C GLU A 316 1.95 -24.59 8.15
N LYS A 317 2.46 -24.18 6.99
CA LYS A 317 1.98 -24.66 5.70
C LYS A 317 3.04 -24.49 4.61
N THR A 318 3.01 -25.37 3.63
CA THR A 318 3.65 -25.15 2.31
C THR A 318 2.55 -24.96 1.28
N ILE A 319 2.59 -23.83 0.57
CA ILE A 319 1.61 -23.45 -0.44
C ILE A 319 2.27 -23.61 -1.80
N ARG A 320 1.70 -24.47 -2.64
CA ARG A 320 2.13 -24.58 -4.03
C ARG A 320 1.32 -23.66 -4.92
N LEU A 321 1.99 -22.72 -5.57
CA LEU A 321 1.37 -21.71 -6.43
C LEU A 321 1.41 -22.16 -7.88
N ASN A 322 0.29 -22.65 -8.40
CA ASN A 322 0.24 -23.13 -9.79
C ASN A 322 0.38 -21.97 -10.77
N GLY A 323 1.36 -22.05 -11.69
CA GLY A 323 1.65 -21.04 -12.69
C GLY A 323 2.32 -19.77 -12.14
N ILE A 324 2.90 -19.86 -10.93
CA ILE A 324 3.74 -18.84 -10.30
C ILE A 324 5.06 -19.51 -9.99
N GLU A 325 6.14 -19.10 -10.62
CA GLU A 325 7.45 -19.72 -10.51
C GLU A 325 8.53 -18.65 -10.27
N TYR A 326 9.55 -19.01 -9.52
CA TYR A 326 10.64 -18.13 -9.14
C TYR A 326 10.17 -16.91 -8.39
N ILE A 327 9.87 -17.09 -7.10
CA ILE A 327 9.26 -16.06 -6.27
C ILE A 327 10.29 -14.99 -5.92
N ASN A 328 10.05 -13.74 -6.34
CA ASN A 328 11.00 -12.63 -6.21
C ASN A 328 10.77 -11.80 -4.94
N SER A 329 9.52 -11.48 -4.63
CA SER A 329 9.19 -10.66 -3.46
C SER A 329 7.78 -10.92 -2.94
N PHE A 330 7.54 -10.42 -1.73
CA PHE A 330 6.23 -10.37 -1.09
C PHE A 330 5.92 -8.93 -0.68
N TYR A 331 4.64 -8.60 -0.65
CA TYR A 331 4.15 -7.32 -0.14
C TYR A 331 2.84 -7.54 0.62
N GLU A 332 2.74 -7.05 1.85
CA GLU A 332 1.51 -7.07 2.64
C GLU A 332 0.78 -5.74 2.52
N THR A 333 -0.51 -5.81 2.20
CA THR A 333 -1.39 -4.65 2.15
C THR A 333 -1.95 -4.31 3.54
N GLU A 334 -2.54 -3.13 3.69
CA GLU A 334 -3.26 -2.75 4.92
C GLU A 334 -4.45 -3.68 5.23
N THR A 335 -4.94 -4.42 4.24
CA THR A 335 -6.00 -5.43 4.40
C THR A 335 -5.46 -6.82 4.73
N HIS A 336 -4.16 -6.95 5.02
CA HIS A 336 -3.46 -8.21 5.31
C HIS A 336 -3.48 -9.24 4.18
N GLU A 337 -3.76 -8.81 2.94
CA GLU A 337 -3.52 -9.64 1.78
C GLU A 337 -2.03 -9.56 1.40
N ILE A 338 -1.42 -10.72 1.12
CA ILE A 338 -0.01 -10.80 0.75
C ILE A 338 0.11 -11.05 -0.75
N PHE A 339 0.66 -10.08 -1.46
CA PHE A 339 1.00 -10.24 -2.86
C PHE A 339 2.32 -10.99 -3.00
N VAL A 340 2.38 -11.86 -3.99
CA VAL A 340 3.55 -12.66 -4.36
C VAL A 340 3.94 -12.30 -5.77
N CYS A 341 5.08 -11.64 -5.94
CA CYS A 341 5.66 -11.30 -7.23
C CYS A 341 6.61 -12.40 -7.69
N SER A 342 6.57 -12.74 -8.96
CA SER A 342 7.36 -13.85 -9.51
C SER A 342 7.78 -13.63 -10.97
N ASP A 343 8.63 -14.51 -11.49
CA ASP A 343 9.01 -14.48 -12.89
C ASP A 343 7.88 -14.82 -13.87
N THR A 344 6.75 -15.36 -13.39
CA THR A 344 5.67 -15.84 -14.26
C THR A 344 4.30 -15.23 -13.94
N GLY A 345 4.27 -14.24 -13.05
CA GLY A 345 3.04 -13.54 -12.72
C GLY A 345 2.94 -13.14 -11.25
N ILE A 346 1.74 -12.76 -10.85
CA ILE A 346 1.41 -12.28 -9.53
C ILE A 346 0.34 -13.16 -8.93
N ALA A 347 0.50 -13.53 -7.65
CA ALA A 347 -0.55 -14.15 -6.85
C ALA A 347 -0.87 -13.31 -5.62
N VAL A 348 -2.07 -13.45 -5.10
CA VAL A 348 -2.50 -12.85 -3.82
C VAL A 348 -2.86 -13.97 -2.88
N LEU A 349 -2.19 -14.01 -1.72
CA LEU A 349 -2.50 -14.87 -0.59
C LEU A 349 -3.44 -14.12 0.34
N ARG A 350 -4.46 -14.80 0.81
CA ARG A 350 -5.38 -14.31 1.82
C ARG A 350 -4.94 -14.76 3.21
N GLU A 351 -5.52 -14.19 4.24
CA GLU A 351 -5.25 -14.53 5.64
C GLU A 351 -5.38 -16.06 5.94
N ASN A 352 -6.32 -16.74 5.29
CA ASN A 352 -6.52 -18.20 5.40
C ASN A 352 -5.52 -19.02 4.58
N LEU A 353 -4.51 -18.38 3.98
CA LEU A 353 -3.51 -18.99 3.11
C LEU A 353 -4.09 -19.68 1.86
N SER A 354 -5.27 -19.27 1.40
CA SER A 354 -5.72 -19.53 0.04
C SER A 354 -5.13 -18.49 -0.91
N TYR A 355 -5.01 -18.80 -2.20
CA TYR A 355 -4.46 -17.83 -3.16
C TYR A 355 -5.30 -17.73 -4.43
N LYS A 356 -5.16 -16.57 -5.10
CA LYS A 356 -5.66 -16.32 -6.43
C LYS A 356 -4.50 -15.78 -7.29
N LYS A 357 -4.30 -16.32 -8.49
CA LYS A 357 -3.42 -15.71 -9.49
C LYS A 357 -4.14 -14.51 -10.10
N LEU A 358 -3.47 -13.38 -10.21
CA LEU A 358 -4.02 -12.19 -10.84
C LEU A 358 -3.97 -12.31 -12.37
N ASN A 359 -4.99 -11.78 -13.00
CA ASN A 359 -4.96 -11.54 -14.43
C ASN A 359 -4.32 -10.17 -14.69
N THR A 360 -3.10 -10.17 -15.16
CA THR A 360 -2.33 -8.95 -15.50
C THR A 360 -2.12 -8.82 -17.01
N ASN A 361 -2.99 -9.43 -17.81
CA ASN A 361 -2.91 -9.50 -19.26
C ASN A 361 -1.51 -10.02 -19.69
N ASN A 362 -0.71 -9.18 -20.36
CA ASN A 362 0.63 -9.55 -20.82
C ASN A 362 1.76 -9.18 -19.85
N PHE A 363 1.46 -8.62 -18.67
CA PHE A 363 2.47 -8.27 -17.67
C PHE A 363 2.74 -9.47 -16.76
N THR A 364 3.50 -10.44 -17.29
CA THR A 364 3.68 -11.75 -16.66
C THR A 364 5.13 -12.23 -16.65
N SER A 365 6.11 -11.32 -16.79
CA SER A 365 7.53 -11.73 -16.83
C SER A 365 8.37 -10.90 -15.88
N SER A 366 9.19 -11.59 -15.06
CA SER A 366 10.18 -11.00 -14.14
C SER A 366 9.60 -9.85 -13.32
N ILE A 367 8.53 -10.13 -12.57
CA ILE A 367 7.94 -9.15 -11.66
C ILE A 367 8.74 -9.17 -10.38
N ASP A 368 9.50 -8.09 -10.15
CA ASP A 368 10.55 -8.06 -9.13
C ASP A 368 10.03 -7.53 -7.80
N ASN A 369 9.23 -6.45 -7.81
CA ASN A 369 8.72 -5.86 -6.59
C ASN A 369 7.35 -5.21 -6.79
N MET A 370 6.72 -4.82 -5.68
CA MET A 370 5.42 -4.17 -5.62
C MET A 370 5.39 -3.10 -4.55
N LEU A 371 4.53 -2.10 -4.75
CA LEU A 371 4.15 -1.19 -3.70
C LEU A 371 2.69 -0.73 -3.87
N VAL A 372 2.04 -0.33 -2.78
CA VAL A 372 0.77 0.40 -2.80
C VAL A 372 1.08 1.87 -2.54
N ASP A 373 0.67 2.76 -3.45
CA ASP A 373 0.90 4.19 -3.30
C ASP A 373 -0.10 4.82 -2.32
N TYR A 374 0.12 6.07 -1.93
CA TYR A 374 -0.76 6.80 -1.00
C TYR A 374 -2.19 7.03 -1.51
N GLN A 375 -2.44 6.76 -2.80
CA GLN A 375 -3.78 6.82 -3.41
C GLN A 375 -4.47 5.45 -3.40
N GLY A 376 -3.75 4.40 -3.01
CA GLY A 376 -4.22 3.02 -3.00
C GLY A 376 -4.07 2.31 -4.35
N ASN A 377 -3.30 2.87 -5.29
CA ASN A 377 -2.97 2.18 -6.53
C ASN A 377 -1.87 1.16 -6.28
N LEU A 378 -1.97 0.02 -6.96
CA LEU A 378 -0.98 -1.05 -6.89
C LEU A 378 0.02 -0.84 -8.03
N TRP A 379 1.29 -0.80 -7.68
CA TRP A 379 2.39 -0.65 -8.62
C TRP A 379 3.27 -1.90 -8.59
N PHE A 380 3.59 -2.43 -9.76
CA PHE A 380 4.48 -3.59 -9.90
C PHE A 380 5.64 -3.21 -10.81
N SER A 381 6.86 -3.52 -10.37
CA SER A 381 8.05 -3.35 -11.18
C SER A 381 8.44 -4.66 -11.86
N SER A 382 8.93 -4.55 -13.09
CA SER A 382 9.46 -5.65 -13.84
C SER A 382 10.77 -5.25 -14.54
N SER A 383 11.81 -6.04 -14.33
CA SER A 383 13.11 -5.88 -15.01
C SER A 383 13.05 -6.19 -16.51
N ARG A 384 11.89 -6.53 -17.07
CA ARG A 384 11.67 -6.79 -18.49
C ARG A 384 10.54 -6.01 -19.13
N LEU A 385 9.51 -5.65 -18.36
CA LEU A 385 8.27 -5.10 -18.90
C LEU A 385 7.98 -3.67 -18.43
N GLY A 386 8.84 -3.10 -17.58
CA GLY A 386 8.66 -1.78 -17.01
C GLY A 386 7.77 -1.79 -15.78
N LEU A 387 6.75 -0.95 -15.73
CA LEU A 387 5.84 -0.81 -14.61
C LEU A 387 4.42 -1.16 -15.00
N LEU A 388 3.71 -1.84 -14.11
CA LEU A 388 2.25 -1.98 -14.17
C LEU A 388 1.63 -1.19 -13.03
N GLU A 389 0.74 -0.27 -13.36
CA GLU A 389 -0.16 0.38 -12.42
C GLU A 389 -1.54 -0.27 -12.50
N MET A 390 -2.11 -0.59 -11.35
CA MET A 390 -3.48 -1.09 -11.23
C MET A 390 -4.26 -0.14 -10.32
N CYS A 391 -5.19 0.61 -10.92
CA CYS A 391 -6.03 1.58 -10.21
C CYS A 391 -7.43 1.02 -9.99
N LYS A 392 -8.00 1.22 -8.82
CA LYS A 392 -9.40 0.89 -8.59
C LYS A 392 -10.29 1.76 -9.49
N SER A 393 -11.04 1.12 -10.38
CA SER A 393 -11.95 1.84 -11.25
C SER A 393 -13.07 2.48 -10.43
N PRO A 394 -13.31 3.81 -10.54
CA PRO A 394 -14.51 4.43 -9.99
C PRO A 394 -15.77 4.09 -10.80
N PHE A 395 -15.59 3.47 -11.95
CA PHE A 395 -16.67 3.05 -12.84
C PHE A 395 -16.88 1.55 -12.72
N GLN A 396 -18.12 1.14 -12.66
CA GLN A 396 -18.52 -0.26 -12.69
C GLN A 396 -18.92 -0.63 -14.11
N GLU A 397 -18.37 -1.74 -14.61
CA GLU A 397 -18.77 -2.28 -15.89
C GLU A 397 -20.08 -3.07 -15.74
N LEU A 398 -21.07 -2.72 -16.53
CA LEU A 398 -22.39 -3.33 -16.50
C LEU A 398 -22.65 -4.23 -17.75
N PHE A 399 -21.63 -4.46 -18.57
CA PHE A 399 -21.74 -5.31 -19.77
C PHE A 399 -22.24 -6.73 -19.50
N PRO A 400 -21.79 -7.44 -18.45
CA PRO A 400 -22.28 -8.78 -18.17
C PRO A 400 -23.82 -8.85 -17.99
N GLU A 401 -24.41 -7.75 -17.52
CA GLU A 401 -25.85 -7.67 -17.24
C GLU A 401 -26.67 -7.15 -18.44
N ILE A 402 -26.06 -6.31 -19.28
CA ILE A 402 -26.71 -5.68 -20.42
C ILE A 402 -26.51 -6.51 -21.69
N GLY A 403 -25.32 -7.08 -21.89
CA GLY A 403 -24.90 -7.79 -23.08
C GLY A 403 -23.90 -6.98 -23.92
N GLU A 404 -22.83 -7.64 -24.38
CA GLU A 404 -21.68 -6.99 -25.08
C GLU A 404 -22.08 -6.27 -26.37
N ASN A 405 -23.16 -6.70 -27.04
CA ASN A 405 -23.61 -6.14 -28.31
C ASN A 405 -24.84 -5.24 -28.17
N GLU A 406 -25.28 -4.95 -26.98
CA GLU A 406 -26.51 -4.21 -26.78
C GLU A 406 -26.26 -2.71 -26.66
N VAL A 407 -26.97 -1.91 -27.44
CA VAL A 407 -26.84 -0.46 -27.43
C VAL A 407 -27.77 0.12 -26.37
N VAL A 408 -27.21 0.79 -25.38
CA VAL A 408 -27.97 1.54 -24.38
C VAL A 408 -28.28 2.93 -24.91
N ASN A 409 -29.57 3.19 -25.17
CA ASN A 409 -30.05 4.46 -25.71
C ASN A 409 -30.34 5.50 -24.62
N THR A 410 -30.71 5.07 -23.43
CA THR A 410 -31.10 5.93 -22.33
C THR A 410 -30.95 5.21 -20.99
N THR A 411 -30.62 5.95 -19.96
CA THR A 411 -30.56 5.45 -18.58
C THR A 411 -31.38 6.32 -17.66
N GLN A 412 -32.00 5.71 -16.66
CA GLN A 412 -32.74 6.41 -15.61
C GLN A 412 -32.53 5.72 -14.28
N LYS A 413 -32.11 6.48 -13.28
CA LYS A 413 -32.06 5.99 -11.90
C LYS A 413 -33.42 6.14 -11.23
N TRP A 414 -33.91 5.08 -10.57
CA TRP A 414 -35.12 5.08 -9.77
C TRP A 414 -34.91 4.28 -8.49
N ASN A 415 -34.76 4.98 -7.38
CA ASN A 415 -34.32 4.43 -6.10
C ASN A 415 -32.96 3.68 -6.26
N ASP A 416 -32.89 2.41 -5.85
CA ASP A 416 -31.72 1.54 -5.97
C ASP A 416 -31.66 0.79 -7.31
N TRP A 417 -32.43 1.24 -8.30
CA TRP A 417 -32.50 0.61 -9.62
C TRP A 417 -31.95 1.51 -10.68
N LEU A 418 -31.12 0.94 -11.55
CA LEU A 418 -30.73 1.55 -12.82
C LEU A 418 -31.54 0.91 -13.93
N LEU A 419 -32.32 1.71 -14.61
CA LEU A 419 -33.13 1.32 -15.78
C LEU A 419 -32.33 1.73 -17.01
N CYS A 420 -32.03 0.77 -17.89
CA CYS A 420 -31.35 0.98 -19.17
C CYS A 420 -32.31 0.65 -20.32
N GLY A 421 -32.67 1.67 -21.09
CA GLY A 421 -33.44 1.47 -22.32
C GLY A 421 -32.50 1.10 -23.47
N THR A 422 -32.71 -0.06 -24.08
CA THR A 422 -31.84 -0.63 -25.12
C THR A 422 -32.56 -0.76 -26.47
N ASP A 423 -31.86 -1.29 -27.48
CA ASP A 423 -32.47 -1.58 -28.76
C ASP A 423 -33.40 -2.80 -28.72
N ASP A 424 -33.27 -3.66 -27.70
CA ASP A 424 -34.05 -4.90 -27.51
C ASP A 424 -34.95 -4.90 -26.29
N GLY A 425 -35.16 -3.73 -25.65
CA GLY A 425 -36.03 -3.63 -24.48
C GLY A 425 -35.53 -2.75 -23.38
N ILE A 426 -35.93 -3.11 -22.17
CA ILE A 426 -35.44 -2.46 -20.95
C ILE A 426 -34.69 -3.46 -20.07
N VAL A 427 -33.50 -3.08 -19.65
CA VAL A 427 -32.73 -3.81 -18.65
C VAL A 427 -32.81 -3.05 -17.35
N ILE A 428 -33.12 -3.75 -16.26
CA ILE A 428 -33.21 -3.19 -14.91
C ILE A 428 -32.12 -3.84 -14.07
N ILE A 429 -31.24 -3.03 -13.49
CA ILE A 429 -30.12 -3.48 -12.69
C ILE A 429 -30.29 -2.94 -11.27
N ASN A 430 -30.09 -3.80 -10.27
CA ASN A 430 -30.03 -3.37 -8.89
C ASN A 430 -28.61 -2.88 -8.57
N GLU A 431 -28.46 -1.63 -8.16
CA GLU A 431 -27.14 -1.02 -7.87
C GLU A 431 -26.39 -1.73 -6.72
N ASN A 432 -27.12 -2.31 -5.75
CA ASN A 432 -26.50 -2.92 -4.57
C ASN A 432 -25.86 -4.30 -4.86
N ASN A 433 -26.35 -5.01 -5.86
CA ASN A 433 -25.86 -6.37 -6.19
C ASN A 433 -25.60 -6.60 -7.67
N THR A 434 -25.70 -5.56 -8.49
CA THR A 434 -25.46 -5.60 -9.95
C THR A 434 -26.15 -6.75 -10.68
N ARG A 435 -27.33 -7.16 -10.23
CA ARG A 435 -28.08 -8.23 -10.84
C ARG A 435 -29.17 -7.71 -11.74
N LYS A 436 -29.29 -8.30 -12.92
CA LYS A 436 -30.43 -8.08 -13.82
C LYS A 436 -31.72 -8.54 -13.17
N VAL A 437 -32.74 -7.68 -13.26
CA VAL A 437 -34.08 -7.96 -12.72
C VAL A 437 -35.02 -8.25 -13.83
N GLU A 438 -35.68 -9.40 -13.76
CA GLU A 438 -36.76 -9.75 -14.68
C GLU A 438 -38.12 -9.55 -14.01
N ASN A 439 -38.97 -8.79 -14.66
CA ASN A 439 -40.34 -8.53 -14.24
C ASN A 439 -41.29 -8.42 -15.45
N ASP A 440 -42.56 -8.16 -15.23
CA ASP A 440 -43.53 -8.09 -16.31
C ASP A 440 -43.24 -6.96 -17.31
N ILE A 441 -42.62 -5.85 -16.86
CA ILE A 441 -42.25 -4.74 -17.71
C ILE A 441 -41.11 -5.13 -18.65
N THR A 442 -40.08 -5.77 -18.12
CA THR A 442 -38.94 -6.24 -18.94
C THR A 442 -39.37 -7.25 -19.99
N LYS A 443 -40.30 -8.16 -19.63
CA LYS A 443 -40.86 -9.17 -20.56
C LYS A 443 -41.74 -8.54 -21.65
N GLN A 444 -42.59 -7.56 -21.31
CA GLN A 444 -43.48 -6.90 -22.26
C GLN A 444 -42.74 -6.00 -23.25
N LEU A 445 -41.56 -5.47 -22.86
CA LEU A 445 -40.76 -4.60 -23.69
C LEU A 445 -39.66 -5.36 -24.47
N GLN A 446 -39.59 -6.68 -24.35
CA GLN A 446 -38.63 -7.48 -25.08
C GLN A 446 -38.84 -7.31 -26.62
N GLY A 447 -37.78 -7.05 -27.37
CA GLY A 447 -37.83 -6.75 -28.79
C GLY A 447 -38.29 -5.33 -29.14
N VAL A 448 -38.51 -4.48 -28.15
CA VAL A 448 -38.96 -3.10 -28.34
C VAL A 448 -37.81 -2.13 -28.09
N ARG A 449 -37.46 -1.33 -29.11
CA ARG A 449 -36.43 -0.31 -28.95
C ARG A 449 -36.88 0.82 -28.01
N VAL A 450 -36.25 0.94 -26.86
CA VAL A 450 -36.52 1.98 -25.86
C VAL A 450 -35.53 3.14 -26.03
N ARG A 451 -36.01 4.31 -26.44
CA ARG A 451 -35.18 5.49 -26.74
C ARG A 451 -35.16 6.53 -25.65
N CYS A 452 -36.14 6.53 -24.76
CA CYS A 452 -36.26 7.52 -23.69
C CYS A 452 -36.96 6.89 -22.50
N LEU A 453 -36.39 7.13 -21.32
CA LEU A 453 -36.98 6.84 -20.02
C LEU A 453 -37.17 8.19 -19.30
N LYS A 454 -38.35 8.38 -18.71
CA LYS A 454 -38.65 9.58 -17.93
C LYS A 454 -39.51 9.20 -16.74
N THR A 455 -39.14 9.62 -15.56
CA THR A 455 -39.90 9.54 -14.31
C THR A 455 -40.66 10.83 -14.05
#